data_272f8a3ed564082b16337775dacffe63
#
_entry.id   272f8a3ed564082b16337775dacffe63
#
_cell.length_a   1.000
_cell.length_b   1.000
_cell.length_c   1.000
_cell.angle_alpha   90.00
_cell.angle_beta   90.00
_cell.angle_gamma   90.00
#
_symmetry.space_group_name_H-M   'P 1'
#
loop_
_entity.id
_entity.type
_entity.pdbx_description
1 polymer ?
#
loop_
_entity_poly.entity_id
_entity_poly.type
_entity_poly.pdbx_seq_one_letter_code
_entity_poly.pdbx_strand_id
1 'polypeptide(L)'
;MCSIMCYVGTLTEKESEAFLPKFTEGFEKTKSRGPDMSEVLQFGSGVCAFHRLVIMDLDETGMQPFCLDGSYSICNGELYGFRKMKRDLEAKGYAFTSD
;
A
#
# COMPACT_ATOMS: atom_id res chain seq x y z
N MET A 1 0.37 -14.57 0.48
CA MET A 1 0.04 -13.44 -0.40
C MET A 1 -0.44 -12.27 0.42
N CYS A 2 -0.13 -11.07 -0.03
CA CYS A 2 -0.59 -9.85 0.64
C CYS A 2 -2.09 -9.62 0.47
N SER A 3 -2.64 -8.61 1.11
CA SER A 3 -3.98 -8.14 0.82
C SER A 3 -4.02 -6.61 0.75
N ILE A 4 -4.91 -6.10 -0.07
CA ILE A 4 -5.14 -4.67 -0.23
C ILE A 4 -6.62 -4.38 -0.02
N MET A 5 -6.90 -3.20 0.52
CA MET A 5 -8.27 -2.70 0.65
C MET A 5 -8.25 -1.19 0.48
N CYS A 6 -9.15 -0.67 -0.34
CA CYS A 6 -9.21 0.76 -0.61
C CYS A 6 -10.65 1.26 -0.59
N TYR A 7 -10.78 2.49 -0.17
CA TYR A 7 -11.97 3.32 -0.38
C TYR A 7 -11.55 4.62 -1.05
N VAL A 8 -12.23 5.01 -2.10
CA VAL A 8 -12.01 6.28 -2.80
C VAL A 8 -13.25 7.13 -2.69
N GLY A 9 -13.12 8.31 -2.13
CA GLY A 9 -14.21 9.26 -1.92
C GLY A 9 -13.86 10.24 -0.83
N THR A 10 -14.60 11.36 -0.78
CA THR A 10 -14.41 12.36 0.25
C THR A 10 -15.42 12.13 1.37
N LEU A 11 -14.89 12.00 2.58
CA LEU A 11 -15.69 11.84 3.79
C LEU A 11 -15.56 13.09 4.66
N THR A 12 -16.68 13.54 5.22
CA THR A 12 -16.66 14.54 6.28
C THR A 12 -16.01 13.91 7.51
N GLU A 13 -15.58 14.75 8.48
CA GLU A 13 -15.02 14.26 9.73
C GLU A 13 -15.95 13.29 10.45
N LYS A 14 -17.25 13.63 10.50
CA LYS A 14 -18.27 12.79 11.13
C LYS A 14 -18.47 11.47 10.39
N GLU A 15 -18.46 11.50 9.05
CA GLU A 15 -18.57 10.30 8.24
C GLU A 15 -17.33 9.39 8.42
N SER A 16 -16.15 9.98 8.52
CA SER A 16 -14.90 9.23 8.77
C SER A 16 -14.94 8.52 10.13
N GLU A 17 -15.44 9.17 11.17
CA GLU A 17 -15.59 8.59 12.50
C GLU A 17 -16.47 7.34 12.49
N ALA A 18 -17.52 7.33 11.66
CA ALA A 18 -18.41 6.18 11.52
C ALA A 18 -17.85 5.11 10.59
N PHE A 19 -17.15 5.52 9.52
CA PHE A 19 -16.67 4.64 8.46
C PHE A 19 -15.39 3.88 8.82
N LEU A 20 -14.39 4.57 9.42
CA LEU A 20 -13.08 3.97 9.66
C LEU A 20 -13.13 2.71 10.53
N PRO A 21 -13.92 2.64 11.60
CA PRO A 21 -14.02 1.40 12.38
C PRO A 21 -14.54 0.22 11.56
N LYS A 22 -15.51 0.46 10.68
CA LYS A 22 -16.08 -0.58 9.81
C LYS A 22 -15.09 -1.02 8.74
N PHE A 23 -14.37 -0.07 8.16
CA PHE A 23 -13.31 -0.34 7.19
C PHE A 23 -12.22 -1.20 7.83
N THR A 24 -11.75 -0.81 9.01
CA THR A 24 -10.70 -1.52 9.73
C THR A 24 -11.14 -2.93 10.13
N GLU A 25 -12.38 -3.09 10.58
CA GLU A 25 -12.94 -4.40 10.91
C GLU A 25 -12.94 -5.33 9.68
N GLY A 26 -13.37 -4.81 8.53
CA GLY A 26 -13.33 -5.57 7.27
C GLY A 26 -11.92 -5.90 6.83
N PHE A 27 -10.99 -4.96 6.98
CA PHE A 27 -9.59 -5.13 6.64
C PHE A 27 -8.93 -6.22 7.50
N GLU A 28 -9.20 -6.25 8.80
CA GLU A 28 -8.65 -7.26 9.71
C GLU A 28 -9.00 -8.70 9.31
N LYS A 29 -10.12 -8.90 8.63
CA LYS A 29 -10.53 -10.22 8.16
C LYS A 29 -9.58 -10.81 7.12
N THR A 30 -8.76 -10.00 6.48
CA THR A 30 -7.79 -10.45 5.46
C THR A 30 -6.36 -10.53 6.00
N LYS A 31 -6.15 -10.33 7.30
CA LYS A 31 -4.83 -10.30 7.93
C LYS A 31 -4.04 -11.59 7.74
N SER A 32 -4.71 -12.73 7.67
CA SER A 32 -4.05 -14.03 7.46
C SER A 32 -3.31 -14.11 6.12
N ARG A 33 -3.63 -13.28 5.15
CA ARG A 33 -2.95 -13.25 3.86
C ARG A 33 -1.60 -12.55 3.94
N GLY A 34 -1.44 -11.59 4.87
CA GLY A 34 -0.21 -10.83 5.04
C GLY A 34 -0.01 -10.46 6.51
N PRO A 35 0.38 -11.42 7.36
CA PRO A 35 0.42 -11.21 8.80
C PRO A 35 1.66 -10.46 9.31
N ASP A 36 2.64 -10.21 8.44
CA ASP A 36 3.94 -9.70 8.86
C ASP A 36 3.91 -8.21 9.20
N MET A 37 3.21 -7.41 8.40
CA MET A 37 3.06 -5.97 8.61
C MET A 37 1.69 -5.51 8.13
N SER A 38 1.15 -4.48 8.77
CA SER A 38 -0.14 -3.91 8.40
C SER A 38 -0.06 -2.39 8.45
N GLU A 39 -0.72 -1.73 7.50
CA GLU A 39 -0.81 -0.28 7.45
C GLU A 39 -2.20 0.14 6.97
N VAL A 40 -2.76 1.15 7.61
CA VAL A 40 -3.98 1.83 7.16
C VAL A 40 -3.63 3.31 7.00
N LEU A 41 -3.78 3.82 5.78
CA LEU A 41 -3.44 5.20 5.46
C LEU A 41 -4.68 5.94 4.99
N GLN A 42 -5.03 7.00 5.71
CA GLN A 42 -6.11 7.91 5.33
C GLN A 42 -5.52 9.15 4.67
N PHE A 43 -6.12 9.57 3.57
CA PHE A 43 -5.76 10.80 2.86
C PHE A 43 -7.04 11.50 2.39
N GLY A 44 -6.92 12.72 1.83
CA GLY A 44 -8.06 13.56 1.52
C GLY A 44 -9.14 12.95 0.64
N SER A 45 -8.77 12.03 -0.26
CA SER A 45 -9.71 11.41 -1.21
C SER A 45 -9.99 9.94 -0.93
N GLY A 46 -9.58 9.43 0.23
CA GLY A 46 -9.88 8.04 0.56
C GLY A 46 -9.03 7.41 1.64
N VAL A 47 -9.07 6.08 1.69
CA VAL A 47 -8.33 5.26 2.62
C VAL A 47 -7.73 4.07 1.85
N CYS A 48 -6.45 3.81 2.08
CA CYS A 48 -5.77 2.61 1.56
C CYS A 48 -5.20 1.78 2.71
N ALA A 49 -5.29 0.47 2.59
CA ALA A 49 -4.80 -0.44 3.62
C ALA A 49 -4.07 -1.63 2.97
N PHE A 50 -3.05 -2.11 3.65
CA PHE A 50 -2.19 -3.17 3.14
C PHE A 50 -1.76 -4.10 4.27
N HIS A 51 -1.96 -5.40 4.05
CA HIS A 51 -1.36 -6.47 4.86
C HIS A 51 -0.24 -7.10 4.07
N ARG A 52 0.95 -7.11 4.63
CA ARG A 52 2.16 -7.60 3.97
C ARG A 52 2.53 -9.00 4.42
N LEU A 53 2.75 -9.88 3.43
CA LEU A 53 3.51 -11.11 3.60
C LEU A 53 4.90 -10.83 3.03
N VAL A 54 5.92 -10.89 3.87
CA VAL A 54 7.29 -10.54 3.48
C VAL A 54 7.90 -11.66 2.67
N ILE A 55 8.15 -11.39 1.39
CA ILE A 55 8.79 -12.34 0.46
C ILE A 55 10.12 -11.75 -0.01
N MET A 56 10.12 -10.47 -0.38
CA MET A 56 11.28 -9.70 -0.82
C MET A 56 11.32 -8.41 -0.01
N ASP A 57 12.47 -7.74 0.04
CA ASP A 57 12.64 -6.51 0.82
C ASP A 57 12.18 -6.70 2.26
N LEU A 58 13.00 -7.40 3.05
CA LEU A 58 12.63 -7.80 4.41
C LEU A 58 12.44 -6.64 5.38
N ASP A 59 12.78 -5.42 4.97
CA ASP A 59 12.65 -4.24 5.79
C ASP A 59 11.39 -3.40 5.45
N GLU A 60 11.27 -2.25 6.09
CA GLU A 60 10.11 -1.37 5.94
C GLU A 60 10.00 -0.71 4.57
N THR A 61 11.09 -0.68 3.77
CA THR A 61 11.07 -0.03 2.46
C THR A 61 10.16 -0.72 1.45
N GLY A 62 9.86 -2.00 1.68
CA GLY A 62 8.91 -2.74 0.86
C GLY A 62 7.47 -2.63 1.33
N MET A 63 7.18 -1.89 2.40
CA MET A 63 5.82 -1.74 2.92
C MET A 63 5.00 -0.77 2.09
N GLN A 64 3.75 -1.11 1.86
CA GLN A 64 2.79 -0.30 1.13
C GLN A 64 1.73 0.28 2.07
N PRO A 65 1.01 1.36 1.73
CA PRO A 65 1.05 2.05 0.42
C PRO A 65 2.36 2.82 0.19
N PHE A 66 2.83 2.84 -1.05
CA PHE A 66 3.93 3.70 -1.45
C PHE A 66 3.43 5.11 -1.73
N CYS A 67 4.20 6.11 -1.32
CA CYS A 67 3.90 7.51 -1.60
C CYS A 67 5.04 8.14 -2.38
N LEU A 68 4.73 8.78 -3.49
CA LEU A 68 5.67 9.54 -4.28
C LEU A 68 4.98 10.79 -4.82
N ASP A 69 5.54 11.96 -4.49
CA ASP A 69 5.02 13.25 -4.97
C ASP A 69 3.51 13.44 -4.73
N GLY A 70 3.03 13.00 -3.56
CA GLY A 70 1.62 13.12 -3.20
C GLY A 70 0.69 12.07 -3.79
N SER A 71 1.22 11.15 -4.59
CA SER A 71 0.47 10.02 -5.14
C SER A 71 0.74 8.75 -4.35
N TYR A 72 -0.29 7.93 -4.21
CA TYR A 72 -0.21 6.66 -3.48
C TYR A 72 -0.43 5.49 -4.42
N SER A 73 0.33 4.42 -4.18
CA SER A 73 0.23 3.19 -4.98
C SER A 73 0.22 1.97 -4.06
N ILE A 74 -0.69 1.07 -4.33
CA ILE A 74 -0.72 -0.26 -3.69
C ILE A 74 -0.95 -1.32 -4.75
N CYS A 75 -0.33 -2.47 -4.56
CA CYS A 75 -0.47 -3.59 -5.49
C CYS A 75 -0.25 -4.92 -4.76
N ASN A 76 -1.13 -5.88 -4.98
CA ASN A 76 -0.91 -7.26 -4.58
C ASN A 76 -0.55 -8.06 -5.83
N GLY A 77 0.75 -8.17 -6.09
CA GLY A 77 1.24 -8.87 -7.27
C GLY A 77 2.73 -8.69 -7.48
N GLU A 78 3.21 -9.24 -8.57
CA GLU A 78 4.61 -9.13 -8.98
C GLU A 78 4.70 -8.58 -10.40
N LEU A 79 5.72 -7.77 -10.63
CA LEU A 79 6.03 -7.24 -11.95
C LEU A 79 7.26 -7.98 -12.49
N TYR A 80 7.03 -8.86 -13.46
CA TYR A 80 8.12 -9.59 -14.08
C TYR A 80 8.98 -8.66 -14.94
N GLY A 81 10.30 -8.89 -14.93
CA GLY A 81 11.23 -8.04 -15.66
C GLY A 81 11.50 -6.68 -14.99
N PHE A 82 11.18 -6.55 -13.72
CA PHE A 82 11.32 -5.29 -13.00
C PHE A 82 12.75 -4.77 -12.96
N ARG A 83 13.76 -5.65 -12.97
CA ARG A 83 15.17 -5.23 -12.91
C ARG A 83 15.59 -4.41 -14.13
N LYS A 84 15.17 -4.83 -15.32
CA LYS A 84 15.43 -4.07 -16.54
C LYS A 84 14.69 -2.74 -16.51
N MET A 85 13.42 -2.75 -16.13
CA MET A 85 12.61 -1.55 -16.02
C MET A 85 13.20 -0.58 -15.02
N LYS A 86 13.68 -1.07 -13.87
CA LYS A 86 14.32 -0.26 -12.85
C LYS A 86 15.57 0.43 -13.40
N ARG A 87 16.44 -0.32 -14.09
CA ARG A 87 17.65 0.24 -14.71
C ARG A 87 17.31 1.33 -15.75
N ASP A 88 16.29 1.07 -16.58
CA ASP A 88 15.86 2.03 -17.59
C ASP A 88 15.35 3.33 -16.96
N LEU A 89 14.61 3.24 -15.85
CA LEU A 89 14.11 4.39 -15.12
C LEU A 89 15.24 5.13 -14.39
N GLU A 90 16.17 4.40 -13.78
CA GLU A 90 17.34 5.02 -13.14
C GLU A 90 18.18 5.79 -14.14
N ALA A 91 18.34 5.28 -15.38
CA ALA A 91 19.02 5.98 -16.44
C ALA A 91 18.32 7.29 -16.85
N LYS A 92 17.02 7.40 -16.58
CA LYS A 92 16.24 8.62 -16.81
C LYS A 92 16.21 9.57 -15.61
N GLY A 93 16.91 9.25 -14.53
CA GLY A 93 17.02 10.10 -13.36
C GLY A 93 16.08 9.75 -12.20
N TYR A 94 15.32 8.66 -12.29
CA TYR A 94 14.48 8.21 -11.18
C TYR A 94 15.31 7.47 -10.13
N ALA A 95 14.98 7.67 -8.86
CA ALA A 95 15.63 7.00 -7.75
C ALA A 95 14.66 6.01 -7.09
N PHE A 96 15.21 4.89 -6.60
CA PHE A 96 14.44 3.87 -5.92
C PHE A 96 14.95 3.69 -4.49
N THR A 97 14.04 3.46 -3.54
CA THR A 97 14.36 3.26 -2.13
C THR A 97 14.32 1.79 -1.73
N SER A 98 13.74 0.93 -2.56
CA SER A 98 13.68 -0.51 -2.33
C SER A 98 14.42 -1.28 -3.43
N ASP A 99 14.78 -2.50 -3.14
CA ASP A 99 15.39 -3.42 -4.08
C ASP A 99 14.32 -4.10 -4.96
#